data_837d5392a6418c8a4987d4a5e419a222
#
_entry.id   837d5392a6418c8a4987d4a5e419a222
#
_cell.length_a   1.000
_cell.length_b   1.000
_cell.length_c   1.000
_cell.angle_alpha   90.00
_cell.angle_beta   90.00
_cell.angle_gamma   90.00
#
_symmetry.space_group_name_H-M   'P 1'
#
loop_
_entity.id
_entity.type
_entity.pdbx_description
1 polymer ?
#
loop_
_entity_poly.entity_id
_entity_poly.type
_entity_poly.pdbx_seq_one_letter_code
_entity_poly.pdbx_strand_id
1 'polypeptide(L)'
;MNYYSAIIKRYQERIGTDKLPRITIESINMYHMFRLLDAQQYDKVAGYVGAAANNLLKARCDFGLMCGNTPHLLFDQIQARTDLPLLSIVETAVAAAQQLHLQRLALLDTKFTMQSDFFIKPF
;
A
#
# COMPACT_ATOMS: atom_id res chain seq x y z
N MET A 1 4.02 -7.58 -12.50
CA MET A 1 3.40 -7.19 -11.22
C MET A 1 4.16 -7.86 -10.09
N ASN A 2 5.06 -7.12 -9.47
CA ASN A 2 6.06 -7.70 -8.58
C ASN A 2 5.50 -8.18 -7.22
N TYR A 3 4.49 -7.50 -6.65
CA TYR A 3 3.92 -7.89 -5.35
C TYR A 3 3.31 -9.28 -5.36
N TYR A 4 2.43 -9.59 -6.32
CA TYR A 4 1.80 -10.90 -6.41
C TYR A 4 2.83 -12.03 -6.46
N SER A 5 3.77 -11.92 -7.40
CA SER A 5 4.82 -12.95 -7.58
C SER A 5 5.73 -13.06 -6.35
N ALA A 6 6.07 -11.94 -5.73
CA ALA A 6 6.89 -11.93 -4.53
C ALA A 6 6.18 -12.58 -3.34
N ILE A 7 4.89 -12.31 -3.14
CA ILE A 7 4.10 -12.93 -2.08
C ILE A 7 4.01 -14.45 -2.28
N ILE A 8 3.68 -14.91 -3.49
CA ILE A 8 3.63 -16.34 -3.82
C ILE A 8 4.97 -17.01 -3.49
N LYS A 9 6.07 -16.46 -4.03
CA LYS A 9 7.40 -17.00 -3.83
C LYS A 9 7.76 -17.09 -2.34
N ARG A 10 7.59 -16.01 -1.59
CA ARG A 10 7.91 -15.96 -0.16
C ARG A 10 7.03 -16.86 0.68
N TYR A 11 5.77 -17.01 0.32
CA TYR A 11 4.86 -17.93 0.99
C TYR A 11 5.32 -19.38 0.79
N GLN A 12 5.66 -19.77 -0.45
CA GLN A 12 6.15 -21.11 -0.76
C GLN A 12 7.49 -21.42 -0.08
N GLU A 13 8.40 -20.44 -0.01
CA GLU A 13 9.67 -20.60 0.71
C GLU A 13 9.47 -20.90 2.21
N ARG A 14 8.39 -20.39 2.83
CA ARG A 14 8.14 -20.54 4.27
C ARG A 14 7.24 -21.74 4.62
N ILE A 15 6.26 -22.04 3.78
CA ILE A 15 5.16 -22.96 4.11
C ILE A 15 5.26 -24.26 3.33
N GLY A 16 5.85 -24.23 2.13
CA GLY A 16 6.03 -25.38 1.25
C GLY A 16 5.69 -25.04 -0.20
N THR A 17 6.44 -25.65 -1.12
CA THR A 17 6.36 -25.36 -2.57
C THR A 17 5.05 -25.81 -3.21
N ASP A 18 4.30 -26.68 -2.55
CA ASP A 18 2.99 -27.21 -2.96
C ASP A 18 1.82 -26.37 -2.44
N LYS A 19 2.09 -25.24 -1.74
CA LYS A 19 1.07 -24.41 -1.11
C LYS A 19 1.04 -23.01 -1.70
N LEU A 20 -0.16 -22.44 -1.77
CA LEU A 20 -0.40 -21.07 -2.25
C LEU A 20 -1.23 -20.30 -1.21
N PRO A 21 -0.92 -19.01 -0.99
CA PRO A 21 -1.77 -18.16 -0.17
C PRO A 21 -3.08 -17.84 -0.92
N ARG A 22 -4.14 -17.60 -0.18
CA ARG A 22 -5.36 -17.01 -0.75
C ARG A 22 -5.15 -15.52 -0.93
N ILE A 23 -5.29 -15.02 -2.15
CA ILE A 23 -5.12 -13.61 -2.49
C ILE A 23 -6.37 -13.11 -3.18
N THR A 24 -6.92 -12.01 -2.69
CA THR A 24 -7.98 -11.25 -3.36
C THR A 24 -7.40 -9.93 -3.86
N ILE A 25 -7.71 -9.56 -5.08
CA ILE A 25 -7.26 -8.32 -5.70
C ILE A 25 -8.47 -7.45 -5.99
N GLU A 26 -8.51 -6.28 -5.38
CA GLU A 26 -9.45 -5.22 -5.69
C GLU A 26 -8.76 -4.19 -6.58
N SER A 27 -9.16 -4.14 -7.83
CA SER A 27 -8.58 -3.22 -8.81
C SER A 27 -9.39 -1.94 -8.88
N ILE A 28 -8.75 -0.80 -8.62
CA ILE A 28 -9.37 0.53 -8.68
C ILE A 28 -8.98 1.28 -9.94
N ASN A 29 -9.80 2.24 -10.35
CA ASN A 29 -9.47 3.13 -11.46
C ASN A 29 -8.46 4.21 -11.00
N MET A 30 -7.19 3.99 -11.27
CA MET A 30 -6.09 4.88 -10.91
C MET A 30 -6.25 6.28 -11.54
N TYR A 31 -6.77 6.39 -12.76
CA TYR A 31 -7.01 7.67 -13.40
C TYR A 31 -8.07 8.50 -12.66
N HIS A 32 -9.08 7.83 -12.10
CA HIS A 32 -10.07 8.50 -11.27
C HIS A 32 -9.42 9.04 -9.98
N MET A 33 -8.63 8.21 -9.31
CA MET A 33 -7.92 8.60 -8.10
C MET A 33 -6.97 9.77 -8.36
N PHE A 34 -6.20 9.76 -9.45
CA PHE A 34 -5.30 10.85 -9.79
C PHE A 34 -6.04 12.15 -10.08
N ARG A 35 -7.17 12.12 -10.79
CA ARG A 35 -7.99 13.34 -11.00
C ARG A 35 -8.48 13.95 -9.68
N LEU A 36 -8.85 13.11 -8.71
CA LEU A 36 -9.24 13.59 -7.37
C LEU A 36 -8.05 14.21 -6.62
N LEU A 37 -6.86 13.61 -6.73
CA LEU A 37 -5.64 14.14 -6.14
C LEU A 37 -5.24 15.48 -6.76
N ASP A 38 -5.26 15.61 -8.08
CA ASP A 38 -4.96 16.82 -8.81
C ASP A 38 -5.93 17.96 -8.45
N ALA A 39 -7.19 17.60 -8.20
CA ALA A 39 -8.22 18.53 -7.71
C ALA A 39 -8.15 18.77 -6.19
N GLN A 40 -7.15 18.23 -5.49
CA GLN A 40 -6.97 18.33 -4.04
C GLN A 40 -8.19 17.83 -3.22
N GLN A 41 -8.96 16.91 -3.78
CA GLN A 41 -10.15 16.33 -3.13
C GLN A 41 -9.76 15.12 -2.27
N TYR A 42 -8.88 15.33 -1.31
CA TYR A 42 -8.26 14.28 -0.49
C TYR A 42 -9.26 13.42 0.26
N ASP A 43 -10.33 14.01 0.78
CA ASP A 43 -11.39 13.26 1.44
C ASP A 43 -12.10 12.26 0.50
N LYS A 44 -12.33 12.66 -0.75
CA LYS A 44 -12.90 11.77 -1.77
C LYS A 44 -11.92 10.67 -2.19
N VAL A 45 -10.62 10.97 -2.24
CA VAL A 45 -9.59 9.93 -2.48
C VAL A 45 -9.63 8.90 -1.38
N ALA A 46 -9.59 9.35 -0.11
CA ALA A 46 -9.64 8.45 1.03
C ALA A 46 -10.94 7.63 1.06
N GLY A 47 -12.07 8.24 0.73
CA GLY A 47 -13.35 7.53 0.60
C GLY A 47 -13.34 6.48 -0.52
N TYR A 48 -12.78 6.81 -1.68
CA TYR A 48 -12.70 5.91 -2.83
C TYR A 48 -11.82 4.68 -2.56
N VAL A 49 -10.63 4.90 -1.99
CA VAL A 49 -9.71 3.80 -1.65
C VAL A 49 -10.22 3.02 -0.44
N GLY A 50 -10.81 3.69 0.56
CA GLY A 50 -11.44 3.04 1.71
C GLY A 50 -12.60 2.14 1.32
N ALA A 51 -13.41 2.52 0.32
CA ALA A 51 -14.46 1.67 -0.22
C ALA A 51 -13.90 0.39 -0.85
N ALA A 52 -12.79 0.48 -1.58
CA ALA A 52 -12.09 -0.68 -2.12
C ALA A 52 -11.55 -1.60 -1.00
N ALA A 53 -10.98 -1.03 0.07
CA ALA A 53 -10.55 -1.79 1.24
C ALA A 53 -11.73 -2.51 1.92
N ASN A 54 -12.90 -1.87 2.02
CA ASN A 54 -14.11 -2.49 2.55
C ASN A 54 -14.65 -3.65 1.68
N ASN A 55 -14.41 -3.63 0.36
CA ASN A 55 -14.72 -4.79 -0.49
C ASN A 55 -13.82 -5.98 -0.15
N LEU A 56 -12.54 -5.76 0.13
CA LEU A 56 -11.64 -6.81 0.61
C LEU A 56 -12.06 -7.34 1.99
N LEU A 57 -12.50 -6.47 2.89
CA LEU A 57 -13.05 -6.88 4.19
C LEU A 57 -14.28 -7.78 4.02
N LYS A 58 -15.22 -7.41 3.12
CA LYS A 58 -16.38 -8.25 2.77
C LYS A 58 -15.96 -9.58 2.15
N ALA A 59 -14.85 -9.62 1.42
CA ALA A 59 -14.27 -10.85 0.88
C ALA A 59 -13.53 -11.69 1.94
N ARG A 60 -13.60 -11.29 3.23
CA ARG A 60 -12.98 -11.96 4.38
C ARG A 60 -11.45 -12.01 4.29
N CYS A 61 -10.85 -10.95 3.80
CA CYS A 61 -9.40 -10.76 3.92
C CYS A 61 -9.05 -10.39 5.37
N ASP A 62 -7.95 -10.92 5.88
CA ASP A 62 -7.43 -10.63 7.24
C ASP A 62 -6.69 -9.30 7.29
N PHE A 63 -6.08 -8.89 6.18
CA PHE A 63 -5.40 -7.60 6.00
C PHE A 63 -5.32 -7.23 4.53
N GLY A 64 -4.99 -5.96 4.26
CA GLY A 64 -4.80 -5.45 2.91
C GLY A 64 -3.49 -4.69 2.74
N LEU A 65 -3.08 -4.52 1.50
CA LEU A 65 -1.99 -3.61 1.15
C LEU A 65 -2.31 -2.85 -0.13
N MET A 66 -1.86 -1.63 -0.20
CA MET A 66 -1.96 -0.80 -1.40
C MET A 66 -0.68 -0.94 -2.23
N CYS A 67 -0.79 -1.50 -3.45
CA CYS A 67 0.38 -1.78 -4.30
C CYS A 67 0.89 -0.53 -5.06
N GLY A 68 0.75 0.65 -4.48
CA GLY A 68 1.22 1.92 -5.02
C GLY A 68 1.60 2.89 -3.91
N ASN A 69 2.60 3.74 -4.15
CA ASN A 69 3.10 4.67 -3.13
C ASN A 69 2.16 5.87 -2.91
N THR A 70 1.63 6.44 -3.98
CA THR A 70 0.83 7.67 -3.94
C THR A 70 -0.35 7.65 -2.95
N PRO A 71 -1.16 6.58 -2.84
CA PRO A 71 -2.24 6.54 -1.86
C PRO A 71 -1.77 6.64 -0.40
N HIS A 72 -0.51 6.31 -0.11
CA HIS A 72 0.05 6.38 1.25
C HIS A 72 0.16 7.82 1.78
N LEU A 73 0.07 8.84 0.93
CA LEU A 73 -0.13 10.21 1.38
C LEU A 73 -1.33 10.36 2.34
N LEU A 74 -2.35 9.54 2.13
CA LEU A 74 -3.62 9.58 2.87
C LEU A 74 -3.84 8.30 3.68
N PHE A 75 -2.75 7.59 4.03
CA PHE A 75 -2.82 6.27 4.67
C PHE A 75 -3.73 6.28 5.90
N ASP A 76 -3.51 7.19 6.84
CA ASP A 76 -4.29 7.28 8.07
C ASP A 76 -5.77 7.58 7.80
N GLN A 77 -6.05 8.45 6.82
CA GLN A 77 -7.42 8.78 6.42
C GLN A 77 -8.12 7.60 5.75
N ILE A 78 -7.39 6.77 5.00
CA ILE A 78 -7.90 5.56 4.37
C ILE A 78 -8.14 4.49 5.44
N GLN A 79 -7.18 4.27 6.35
CA GLN A 79 -7.30 3.32 7.45
C GLN A 79 -8.50 3.66 8.35
N ALA A 80 -8.75 4.95 8.60
CA ALA A 80 -9.90 5.39 9.39
C ALA A 80 -11.27 5.09 8.74
N ARG A 81 -11.32 4.66 7.48
CA ARG A 81 -12.55 4.33 6.73
C ARG A 81 -12.81 2.83 6.58
N THR A 82 -11.96 2.00 7.13
CA THR A 82 -12.10 0.55 7.06
C THR A 82 -11.60 -0.12 8.33
N ASP A 83 -12.27 -1.18 8.74
CA ASP A 83 -11.82 -2.06 9.82
C ASP A 83 -10.79 -3.09 9.33
N LEU A 84 -10.53 -3.16 8.01
CA LEU A 84 -9.47 -4.01 7.47
C LEU A 84 -8.10 -3.44 7.85
N PRO A 85 -7.25 -4.18 8.59
CA PRO A 85 -5.88 -3.75 8.84
C PRO A 85 -5.12 -3.55 7.53
N LEU A 86 -4.55 -2.37 7.31
CA LEU A 86 -3.76 -2.07 6.12
C LEU A 86 -2.26 -2.07 6.47
N LEU A 87 -1.47 -2.71 5.61
CA LEU A 87 -0.01 -2.70 5.72
C LEU A 87 0.55 -1.49 4.97
N SER A 88 1.31 -0.66 5.70
CA SER A 88 2.00 0.50 5.12
C SER A 88 3.30 0.07 4.43
N ILE A 89 3.43 0.40 3.15
CA ILE A 89 4.68 0.22 2.40
C ILE A 89 5.79 1.09 3.03
N VAL A 90 5.43 2.30 3.48
CA VAL A 90 6.38 3.25 4.07
C VAL A 90 6.97 2.68 5.35
N GLU A 91 6.13 2.26 6.30
CA GLU A 91 6.59 1.65 7.56
C GLU A 91 7.40 0.38 7.32
N THR A 92 6.97 -0.45 6.37
CA THR A 92 7.70 -1.66 6.00
C THR A 92 9.08 -1.34 5.43
N ALA A 93 9.20 -0.30 4.60
CA ALA A 93 10.47 0.15 4.03
C ALA A 93 11.40 0.72 5.12
N VAL A 94 10.85 1.52 6.04
CA VAL A 94 11.60 2.05 7.20
C VAL A 94 12.14 0.91 8.05
N ALA A 95 11.29 -0.04 8.43
CA ALA A 95 11.72 -1.20 9.22
C ALA A 95 12.83 -2.00 8.53
N ALA A 96 12.71 -2.23 7.22
CA ALA A 96 13.74 -2.91 6.44
C ALA A 96 15.06 -2.13 6.40
N ALA A 97 15.01 -0.81 6.21
CA ALA A 97 16.20 0.04 6.21
C ALA A 97 16.92 0.02 7.57
N GLN A 98 16.16 0.06 8.66
CA GLN A 98 16.69 -0.03 10.03
C GLN A 98 17.35 -1.39 10.29
N GLN A 99 16.71 -2.49 9.88
CA GLN A 99 17.28 -3.84 10.01
C GLN A 99 18.59 -4.01 9.23
N LEU A 100 18.70 -3.34 8.10
CA LEU A 100 19.91 -3.35 7.25
C LEU A 100 20.93 -2.28 7.66
N HIS A 101 20.67 -1.52 8.73
CA HIS A 101 21.51 -0.42 9.21
C HIS A 101 21.86 0.62 8.13
N LEU A 102 20.93 0.90 7.22
CA LEU A 102 21.13 1.86 6.14
C LEU A 102 21.03 3.29 6.69
N GLN A 103 22.04 4.13 6.42
CA GLN A 103 22.09 5.52 6.87
C GLN A 103 21.87 6.53 5.74
N ARG A 104 21.97 6.10 4.49
CA ARG A 104 21.80 6.95 3.32
C ARG A 104 20.93 6.24 2.31
N LEU A 105 19.77 6.85 2.01
CA LEU A 105 18.77 6.31 1.10
C LEU A 105 18.48 7.32 0.00
N ALA A 106 18.19 6.83 -1.20
CA ALA A 106 17.68 7.63 -2.29
C ALA A 106 16.25 7.18 -2.62
N LEU A 107 15.33 8.15 -2.76
CA LEU A 107 13.96 7.90 -3.18
C LEU A 107 13.82 8.24 -4.67
N LEU A 108 13.47 7.24 -5.47
CA LEU A 108 13.15 7.38 -6.90
C LEU A 108 11.72 6.91 -7.13
N ASP A 109 10.83 7.84 -7.45
CA ASP A 109 9.39 7.56 -7.63
C ASP A 109 8.76 8.64 -8.51
N THR A 110 7.43 8.67 -8.57
CA THR A 110 6.71 9.75 -9.22
C THR A 110 7.04 11.11 -8.58
N LYS A 111 6.92 12.17 -9.37
CA LYS A 111 7.12 13.55 -8.89
C LYS A 111 6.33 13.82 -7.60
N PHE A 112 5.10 13.32 -7.53
CA PHE A 112 4.22 13.49 -6.39
C PHE A 112 4.80 12.87 -5.11
N THR A 113 5.25 11.62 -5.17
CA THR A 113 5.87 10.91 -4.04
C THR A 113 7.17 11.59 -3.60
N MET A 114 8.02 12.00 -4.56
CA MET A 114 9.30 12.64 -4.25
C MET A 114 9.17 14.06 -3.67
N GLN A 115 8.08 14.77 -3.98
CA GLN A 115 7.82 16.12 -3.46
C GLN A 115 7.02 16.14 -2.15
N SER A 116 6.55 15.00 -1.69
CA SER A 116 5.72 14.86 -0.50
C SER A 116 6.51 14.31 0.67
N ASP A 117 6.22 14.81 1.86
CA ASP A 117 6.94 14.44 3.10
C ASP A 117 6.58 13.06 3.64
N PHE A 118 5.44 12.48 3.24
CA PHE A 118 4.91 11.25 3.84
C PHE A 118 5.83 10.04 3.70
N PHE A 119 6.70 10.03 2.70
CA PHE A 119 7.67 8.96 2.47
C PHE A 119 9.03 9.27 3.10
N ILE A 120 9.40 10.55 3.18
CA ILE A 120 10.74 10.98 3.63
C ILE A 120 10.79 11.09 5.16
N LYS A 121 9.76 11.69 5.78
CA LYS A 121 9.73 11.94 7.23
C LYS A 121 9.88 10.70 8.13
N PRO A 122 9.32 9.52 7.79
CA PRO A 122 9.47 8.33 8.62
C PRO A 122 10.88 7.74 8.68
N PHE A 123 11.76 8.10 7.74
CA PHE A 123 13.17 7.72 7.74
C PHE A 123 14.03 8.70 8.54
#